data_6b2d071fec843991f1d96bc26756b2a9
#
_entry.id   6b2d071fec843991f1d96bc26756b2a9
#
_cell.length_a   1.000
_cell.length_b   1.000
_cell.length_c   1.000
_cell.angle_alpha   90.00
_cell.angle_beta   90.00
_cell.angle_gamma   90.00
#
_symmetry.space_group_name_H-M   'P 1'
#
loop_
_entity.id
_entity.type
_entity.pdbx_description
1 polymer ?
#
loop_
_entity_poly.entity_id
_entity_poly.type
_entity_poly.pdbx_seq_one_letter_code
_entity_poly.pdbx_strand_id
1 'polypeptide(L)' 'MTPEELERLESCTAEIAKILYNNTPPSELTSLENIEKHLRQQWLEKVGPQIGFFLSNKQQEQNKDDRAQ' A
#
# COMPACT_ATOMS: atom_id res chain seq x y z
N MET A 1 7.25 -16.49 -4.11
CA MET A 1 6.18 -15.79 -4.84
C MET A 1 6.08 -16.35 -6.25
N THR A 2 4.89 -16.72 -6.67
CA THR A 2 4.69 -17.26 -8.02
C THR A 2 4.72 -16.14 -9.05
N PRO A 3 5.00 -16.46 -10.34
CA PRO A 3 4.95 -15.45 -11.38
C PRO A 3 3.59 -14.77 -11.49
N GLU A 4 2.51 -15.51 -11.26
CA GLU A 4 1.16 -14.94 -11.29
C GLU A 4 0.94 -13.95 -10.16
N GLU A 5 1.43 -14.27 -8.97
CA GLU A 5 1.34 -13.37 -7.82
C GLU A 5 2.15 -12.10 -8.06
N LEU A 6 3.34 -12.24 -8.65
CA LEU A 6 4.19 -11.11 -8.95
C LEU A 6 3.52 -10.18 -9.96
N GLU A 7 2.91 -10.73 -10.99
CA GLU A 7 2.15 -9.97 -11.98
C GLU A 7 1.02 -9.17 -11.34
N ARG A 8 0.26 -9.84 -10.46
CA ARG A 8 -0.83 -9.18 -9.74
C ARG A 8 -0.32 -8.08 -8.83
N LEU A 9 0.78 -8.33 -8.16
CA LEU A 9 1.40 -7.33 -7.28
C LEU A 9 1.83 -6.11 -8.08
N GLU A 10 2.46 -6.33 -9.24
CA GLU A 10 2.89 -5.24 -10.11
C GLU A 10 1.69 -4.41 -10.59
N SER A 11 0.60 -5.07 -10.97
CA SER A 11 -0.61 -4.39 -11.41
C SER A 11 -1.21 -3.55 -10.28
N CYS A 12 -1.28 -4.12 -9.08
CA CYS A 12 -1.82 -3.40 -7.92
C CYS A 12 -0.94 -2.20 -7.56
N THR A 13 0.37 -2.39 -7.61
CA THR A 13 1.33 -1.33 -7.30
C THR A 13 1.23 -0.19 -8.31
N ALA A 14 1.08 -0.53 -9.59
CA ALA A 14 0.90 0.47 -10.63
C ALA A 14 -0.36 1.29 -10.42
N GLU A 15 -1.45 0.64 -10.01
CA GLU A 15 -2.71 1.32 -9.73
C GLU A 15 -2.56 2.24 -8.51
N ILE A 16 -1.92 1.76 -7.46
CA ILE A 16 -1.66 2.58 -6.27
C ILE A 16 -0.84 3.83 -6.66
N ALA A 17 0.23 3.62 -7.40
CA ALA A 17 1.10 4.72 -7.82
C ALA A 17 0.32 5.76 -8.63
N LYS A 18 -0.55 5.30 -9.52
CA LYS A 18 -1.37 6.16 -10.35
C LYS A 18 -2.31 7.02 -9.50
N ILE A 19 -2.97 6.39 -8.54
CA ILE A 19 -3.90 7.09 -7.66
C ILE A 19 -3.16 8.14 -6.83
N LEU A 20 -2.04 7.76 -6.24
CA LEU A 20 -1.26 8.69 -5.41
C LEU A 20 -0.70 9.84 -6.25
N TYR A 21 -0.24 9.56 -7.46
CA TYR A 21 0.26 10.60 -8.35
C TYR A 21 -0.85 11.58 -8.72
N ASN A 22 -2.05 11.08 -9.04
CA ASN A 22 -3.18 11.93 -9.41
C ASN A 22 -3.64 12.82 -8.26
N ASN A 23 -3.33 12.44 -7.03
CA ASN A 23 -3.67 13.21 -5.84
C ASN A 23 -2.53 14.11 -5.37
N THR A 24 -1.43 14.15 -6.10
CA THR A 24 -0.29 15.01 -5.78
C THR A 24 -0.55 16.41 -6.35
N PRO A 25 -0.48 17.47 -5.52
CA PRO A 25 -0.70 18.83 -6.01
C PRO A 25 0.32 19.21 -7.09
N PRO A 26 -0.08 20.01 -8.09
CA PRO A 26 0.86 20.43 -9.14
C PRO A 26 2.10 21.12 -8.61
N SER A 27 1.99 21.82 -7.49
CA SER A 27 3.13 22.50 -6.85
C SER A 27 4.20 21.53 -6.39
N GLU A 28 3.83 20.28 -6.12
CA GLU A 28 4.76 19.23 -5.68
C GLU A 28 5.33 18.44 -6.84
N LEU A 29 4.84 18.67 -8.06
CA LEU A 29 5.31 17.98 -9.26
C LEU A 29 6.46 18.73 -9.94
N THR A 30 7.17 19.58 -9.20
CA THR A 30 8.22 20.43 -9.76
C THR A 30 9.53 19.71 -9.98
N SER A 31 9.77 18.62 -9.29
CA SER A 31 10.97 17.82 -9.44
C SER A 31 10.67 16.37 -9.10
N LEU A 32 11.50 15.46 -9.60
CA LEU A 32 11.35 14.04 -9.31
C LEU A 32 11.50 13.78 -7.81
N GLU A 33 12.40 14.52 -7.17
CA GLU A 33 12.62 14.39 -5.73
C GLU A 33 11.37 14.75 -4.93
N ASN A 34 10.71 15.85 -5.30
CA ASN A 34 9.48 16.26 -4.62
C ASN A 34 8.34 15.28 -4.84
N ILE A 35 8.23 14.75 -6.06
CA ILE A 35 7.21 13.74 -6.39
C ILE A 35 7.42 12.50 -5.54
N GLU A 36 8.65 11.99 -5.48
CA GLU A 36 8.97 10.80 -4.70
C GLU A 36 8.66 11.01 -3.22
N LYS A 37 9.07 12.14 -2.67
CA LYS A 37 8.85 12.47 -1.27
C LYS A 37 7.36 12.50 -0.95
N HIS A 38 6.57 13.13 -1.81
CA HIS A 38 5.13 13.26 -1.60
C HIS A 38 4.42 11.91 -1.72
N LEU A 39 4.82 11.09 -2.70
CA LEU A 39 4.26 9.76 -2.87
C LEU A 39 4.58 8.87 -1.67
N ARG A 40 5.79 8.96 -1.15
CA ARG A 40 6.19 8.21 0.04
C ARG A 40 5.37 8.62 1.25
N GLN A 41 5.13 9.89 1.42
CA GLN A 41 4.31 10.39 2.51
C GLN A 41 2.89 9.89 2.41
N GLN A 42 2.28 9.96 1.22
CA GLN A 42 0.95 9.44 0.99
C GLN A 42 0.87 7.93 1.22
N TRP A 43 1.91 7.21 0.84
CA TRP A 43 1.98 5.77 1.09
C TRP A 43 1.85 5.50 2.59
N LEU A 44 2.63 6.21 3.40
CA LEU A 44 2.61 6.03 4.85
C LEU A 44 1.27 6.44 5.45
N GLU A 45 0.63 7.46 4.92
CA GLU A 45 -0.63 7.96 5.46
C GLU A 45 -1.85 7.18 5.02
N LYS A 46 -1.85 6.67 3.78
CA LYS A 46 -3.04 6.07 3.17
C LYS A 46 -2.93 4.56 3.00
N VAL A 47 -1.78 4.07 2.56
CA VAL A 47 -1.60 2.64 2.27
C VAL A 47 -1.16 1.87 3.51
N GLY A 48 -0.22 2.43 4.28
CA GLY A 48 0.27 1.78 5.49
C GLY A 48 -0.83 1.36 6.45
N PRO A 49 -1.78 2.25 6.80
CA PRO A 49 -2.86 1.87 7.70
C PRO A 49 -3.72 0.71 7.18
N GLN A 50 -3.92 0.61 5.87
CA GLN A 50 -4.68 -0.49 5.28
C GLN A 50 -3.98 -1.82 5.50
N ILE A 51 -2.65 -1.83 5.37
CA ILE A 51 -1.86 -3.02 5.66
C ILE A 51 -1.98 -3.38 7.13
N GLY A 52 -1.96 -2.38 8.01
CA GLY A 52 -2.15 -2.58 9.44
C GLY A 52 -3.49 -3.24 9.77
N PHE A 53 -4.57 -2.77 9.16
CA PHE A 53 -5.89 -3.37 9.34
C PHE A 53 -5.91 -4.82 8.86
N PHE A 54 -5.30 -5.09 7.72
CA PHE A 54 -5.22 -6.45 7.20
C PHE A 54 -4.50 -7.38 8.18
N LEU A 55 -3.37 -6.93 8.70
CA LEU A 55 -2.59 -7.72 9.65
C LEU A 55 -3.33 -7.95 10.96
N SER A 56 -4.07 -6.94 11.44
CA SER A 56 -4.90 -7.08 12.64
C SER A 56 -5.96 -8.14 12.45
N ASN A 57 -6.62 -8.14 11.30
CA ASN A 57 -7.64 -9.13 10.99
C ASN A 57 -7.05 -10.53 10.94
N LYS A 58 -5.87 -10.68 10.35
CA LYS A 58 -5.18 -11.97 10.28
C LYS A 58 -4.77 -12.45 11.65
N GLN A 59 -4.33 -11.56 12.52
CA GLN A 59 -3.97 -11.90 13.87
C GLN A 59 -5.18 -12.40 14.66
N GLN A 60 -6.33 -11.76 14.50
CA GLN A 60 -7.56 -12.19 15.15
C GLN A 60 -8.00 -13.57 14.67
N GLU A 61 -7.86 -13.84 13.37
CA GLU A 61 -8.16 -15.16 12.82
C GLU A 61 -7.27 -16.24 13.42
N GLN A 62 -5.98 -15.96 13.56
CA GLN A 62 -5.03 -16.88 14.17
C GLN A 62 -5.35 -17.14 15.63
N ASN A 63 -5.71 -16.11 16.36
CA ASN A 63 -6.10 -16.24 17.77
C ASN A 63 -7.36 -17.09 17.92
N LYS A 64 -8.29 -16.97 17.00
CA LYS A 64 -9.49 -17.80 16.96
C LYS A 64 -9.13 -19.26 16.74
N ASP A 65 -8.23 -19.52 15.79
CA ASP A 65 -7.77 -20.88 15.50
C ASP A 65 -7.06 -21.49 16.69
N ASP A 66 -6.24 -20.70 17.38
CA ASP A 66 -5.53 -21.15 18.58
C ASP A 66 -6.51 -21.54 19.68
N ARG A 67 -7.62 -20.82 19.82
CA ARG A 67 -8.65 -21.13 20.80
C ARG A 67 -9.37 -22.42 20.46
N ALA A 68 -9.54 -22.70 19.18
CA ALA A 68 -10.22 -23.88 18.72
C ALA A 68 -9.41 -25.15 19.02
N GLN A 69 -8.13 -25.00 19.21
CA GLN A 69 -7.26 -26.12 19.56
C GLN A 69 -7.29 -26.37 21.05
#